data_9f324bef363824a2fa92ac71aed18867
#
_entry.id   9f324bef363824a2fa92ac71aed18867
#
_cell.length_a   1.000
_cell.length_b   1.000
_cell.length_c   1.000
_cell.angle_alpha   90.00
_cell.angle_beta   90.00
_cell.angle_gamma   90.00
#
_symmetry.space_group_name_H-M   'P 1'
#
loop_
_entity.id
_entity.type
_entity.pdbx_description
1 polymer ?
#
loop_
_entity_poly.entity_id
_entity_poly.type
_entity_poly.pdbx_seq_one_letter_code
_entity_poly.pdbx_strand_id
1 'polypeptide(L)' 'MEPTIIPNDFAKKYPNITDWVADGVIEIGRAEWGYSFIKVLDEGGTVWEGKRSYATIDEALQEAETAIAAWLAENT' A
#
# COMPACT_ATOMS: atom_id res chain seq x y z
N MET A 1 -12.91 -3.20 22.54
CA MET A 1 -11.71 -3.24 21.72
C MET A 1 -11.69 -2.09 20.73
N GLU A 2 -10.57 -1.45 20.64
CA GLU A 2 -10.46 -0.32 19.74
C GLU A 2 -10.25 -0.76 18.32
N PRO A 3 -10.98 -0.20 17.39
CA PRO A 3 -10.68 -0.47 16.00
C PRO A 3 -9.35 0.19 15.63
N THR A 4 -8.75 -0.28 14.56
CA THR A 4 -7.60 0.39 14.02
C THR A 4 -8.02 1.79 13.61
N ILE A 5 -7.31 2.79 14.11
CA ILE A 5 -7.64 4.16 13.81
C ILE A 5 -6.72 4.66 12.72
N ILE A 6 -7.31 5.00 11.60
CA ILE A 6 -6.58 5.63 10.51
C ILE A 6 -7.05 7.08 10.48
N PRO A 7 -6.11 8.04 10.62
CA PRO A 7 -6.51 9.44 10.65
C PRO A 7 -7.30 9.82 9.42
N ASN A 8 -8.29 10.70 9.60
CA ASN A 8 -9.11 11.15 8.48
C ASN A 8 -8.30 11.73 7.35
N ASP A 9 -7.22 12.45 7.70
CA ASP A 9 -6.36 13.02 6.66
C ASP A 9 -5.69 11.95 5.82
N PHE A 10 -5.28 10.85 6.45
CA PHE A 10 -4.70 9.74 5.71
C PHE A 10 -5.73 9.12 4.78
N ALA A 11 -6.93 8.88 5.27
CA ALA A 11 -7.98 8.27 4.45
C ALA A 11 -8.38 9.16 3.28
N LYS A 12 -8.34 10.47 3.47
CA LYS A 12 -8.63 11.40 2.37
C LYS A 12 -7.54 11.37 1.32
N LYS A 13 -6.30 11.25 1.75
CA LYS A 13 -5.16 11.29 0.84
C LYS A 13 -4.93 9.95 0.18
N TYR A 14 -5.19 8.87 0.91
CA TYR A 14 -4.92 7.52 0.43
C TYR A 14 -6.14 6.61 0.65
N PRO A 15 -7.26 6.90 -0.03
CA PRO A 15 -8.48 6.13 0.22
C PRO A 15 -8.35 4.66 -0.17
N ASN A 16 -7.61 4.35 -1.24
CA ASN A 16 -7.48 2.96 -1.65
C ASN A 16 -6.57 2.17 -0.73
N ILE A 17 -5.50 2.81 -0.23
CA ILE A 17 -4.66 2.17 0.77
C ILE A 17 -5.47 1.88 2.02
N THR A 18 -6.26 2.85 2.45
CA THR A 18 -7.07 2.70 3.64
C THR A 18 -8.02 1.52 3.54
N ASP A 19 -8.66 1.36 2.39
CA ASP A 19 -9.55 0.22 2.16
C ASP A 19 -8.76 -1.08 2.05
N TRP A 20 -7.60 -1.03 1.41
CA TRP A 20 -6.81 -2.23 1.17
C TRP A 20 -6.38 -2.90 2.46
N VAL A 21 -5.92 -2.11 3.42
CA VAL A 21 -5.35 -2.69 4.64
C VAL A 21 -6.40 -3.30 5.57
N ALA A 22 -7.68 -3.18 5.22
CA ALA A 22 -8.72 -3.88 5.96
C ALA A 22 -8.58 -5.40 5.80
N ASP A 23 -8.19 -5.85 4.61
CA ASP A 23 -8.06 -7.27 4.31
C ASP A 23 -6.70 -7.65 3.74
N GLY A 24 -5.97 -6.69 3.23
CA GLY A 24 -4.67 -6.92 2.63
C GLY A 24 -3.55 -6.38 3.48
N VAL A 25 -2.35 -6.39 2.92
CA VAL A 25 -1.16 -5.97 3.63
C VAL A 25 -0.37 -5.02 2.75
N ILE A 26 0.22 -4.01 3.36
CA ILE A 26 1.21 -3.18 2.69
C ILE A 26 2.47 -3.25 3.53
N GLU A 27 3.57 -3.68 2.92
CA GLU A 27 4.86 -3.74 3.57
C GLU A 27 5.67 -2.53 3.14
N ILE A 28 6.22 -1.83 4.10
CA ILE A 28 7.03 -0.65 3.84
C ILE A 28 8.34 -0.82 4.58
N GLY A 29 9.42 -0.53 3.88
CA GLY A 29 10.71 -0.55 4.49
C GLY A 29 11.61 -1.56 3.82
N ARG A 30 12.84 -1.61 4.30
CA ARG A 30 13.84 -2.48 3.73
C ARG A 30 13.56 -3.91 4.15
N ALA A 31 13.33 -4.76 3.15
CA ALA A 31 13.16 -6.17 3.40
C ALA A 31 14.48 -6.89 3.19
N GLU A 32 14.70 -7.91 4.02
CA GLU A 32 15.96 -8.64 3.96
C GLU A 32 16.15 -9.33 2.62
N TRP A 33 15.07 -9.85 2.07
CA TRP A 33 15.13 -10.59 0.81
C TRP A 33 14.48 -9.85 -0.35
N GLY A 34 13.94 -8.68 -0.10
CA GLY A 34 13.25 -7.95 -1.14
C GLY A 34 14.08 -6.82 -1.69
N TYR A 35 13.70 -6.39 -2.88
CA TYR A 35 14.35 -5.28 -3.53
C TYR A 35 13.48 -4.04 -3.56
N SER A 36 12.24 -4.17 -3.12
CA SER A 36 11.29 -3.06 -3.17
C SER A 36 11.13 -2.46 -1.80
N PHE A 37 11.09 -1.12 -1.75
CA PHE A 37 10.84 -0.43 -0.50
C PHE A 37 9.41 -0.61 -0.03
N ILE A 38 8.47 -0.77 -0.95
CA ILE A 38 7.05 -0.89 -0.62
C ILE A 38 6.43 -1.98 -1.49
N LYS A 39 5.59 -2.80 -0.89
CA LYS A 39 4.89 -3.87 -1.58
C LYS A 39 3.44 -3.89 -1.13
N VAL A 40 2.56 -4.23 -2.05
CA VAL A 40 1.14 -4.41 -1.77
C VAL A 40 0.84 -5.89 -1.95
N LEU A 41 0.27 -6.50 -0.93
CA LEU A 41 0.01 -7.94 -0.91
C LEU A 41 -1.44 -8.21 -0.54
N ASP A 42 -1.97 -9.31 -1.06
CA ASP A 42 -3.23 -9.84 -0.60
C ASP A 42 -3.01 -11.30 -0.17
N GLU A 43 -4.07 -12.03 0.08
CA GLU A 43 -3.92 -13.40 0.54
C GLU A 43 -3.31 -14.31 -0.51
N GLY A 44 -3.32 -13.91 -1.76
CA GLY A 44 -2.70 -14.67 -2.84
C GLY A 44 -1.24 -14.33 -3.06
N GLY A 45 -0.70 -13.32 -2.37
CA GLY A 45 0.69 -12.94 -2.48
C GLY A 45 0.85 -11.50 -2.91
N THR A 46 1.99 -11.20 -3.52
CA THR A 46 2.32 -9.85 -3.94
C THR A 46 1.49 -9.43 -5.14
N VAL A 47 0.79 -8.32 -5.00
CA VAL A 47 -0.02 -7.73 -6.06
C VAL A 47 0.79 -6.70 -6.83
N TRP A 48 1.64 -5.97 -6.13
CA TRP A 48 2.42 -4.89 -6.73
C TRP A 48 3.66 -4.62 -5.89
N GLU A 49 4.75 -4.30 -6.57
CA GLU A 49 5.99 -3.92 -5.90
C GLU A 49 6.42 -2.57 -6.42
N GLY A 50 6.84 -1.70 -5.51
CA GLY A 50 7.32 -0.39 -5.87
C GLY A 50 8.81 -0.38 -6.18
N LYS A 51 9.38 0.82 -6.15
CA LYS A 51 10.79 1.01 -6.42
C LYS A 51 11.64 0.58 -5.23
N ARG A 52 12.93 0.50 -5.47
CA ARG A 52 13.89 0.15 -4.42
C ARG A 52 14.01 1.26 -3.38
N SER A 53 13.83 2.49 -3.79
CA SER A 53 13.92 3.62 -2.89
C SER A 53 13.09 4.78 -3.41
N TYR A 54 12.77 5.67 -2.49
CA TYR A 54 12.00 6.88 -2.77
C TYR A 54 12.62 8.02 -1.98
N ALA A 55 12.44 9.23 -2.48
CA ALA A 55 12.92 10.40 -1.76
C ALA A 55 12.19 10.59 -0.44
N THR A 56 10.89 10.26 -0.41
CA THR A 56 10.07 10.37 0.79
C THR A 56 9.11 9.19 0.88
N ILE A 57 8.62 8.93 2.08
CA ILE A 57 7.59 7.91 2.26
C ILE A 57 6.31 8.31 1.54
N ASP A 58 6.02 9.61 1.48
CA ASP A 58 4.84 10.09 0.76
C ASP A 58 4.86 9.65 -0.70
N GLU A 59 6.02 9.70 -1.35
CA GLU A 59 6.11 9.24 -2.72
C GLU A 59 5.79 7.76 -2.85
N ALA A 60 6.28 6.96 -1.91
CA ALA A 60 6.01 5.53 -1.94
C ALA A 60 4.51 5.27 -1.75
N LEU A 61 3.89 5.98 -0.83
CA LEU A 61 2.46 5.81 -0.57
C LEU A 61 1.63 6.26 -1.77
N GLN A 62 2.04 7.34 -2.43
CA GLN A 62 1.34 7.80 -3.62
C GLN A 62 1.36 6.77 -4.72
N GLU A 63 2.51 6.14 -4.93
CA GLU A 63 2.59 5.09 -5.95
C GLU A 63 1.73 3.89 -5.58
N ALA A 64 1.74 3.49 -4.32
CA ALA A 64 0.93 2.37 -3.88
C ALA A 64 -0.56 2.69 -4.05
N GLU A 65 -0.95 3.90 -3.72
CA GLU A 65 -2.34 4.33 -3.87
C GLU A 65 -2.78 4.21 -5.32
N THR A 66 -1.95 4.69 -6.24
CA THR A 66 -2.24 4.63 -7.66
C THR A 66 -2.29 3.18 -8.15
N ALA A 67 -1.32 2.38 -7.69
CA ALA A 67 -1.24 0.98 -8.11
C ALA A 67 -2.45 0.18 -7.63
N ILE A 68 -2.89 0.41 -6.40
CA ILE A 68 -4.06 -0.27 -5.87
C ILE A 68 -5.31 0.12 -6.66
N ALA A 69 -5.46 1.41 -6.94
CA ALA A 69 -6.60 1.87 -7.72
C ALA A 69 -6.64 1.21 -9.09
N ALA A 70 -5.49 1.12 -9.74
CA ALA A 70 -5.41 0.47 -11.05
C ALA A 70 -5.74 -1.02 -10.97
N TRP A 71 -5.19 -1.69 -9.96
CA TRP A 71 -5.44 -3.12 -9.78
C TRP A 71 -6.91 -3.41 -9.52
N LEU A 72 -7.53 -2.61 -8.68
CA LEU A 72 -8.95 -2.76 -8.38
C LEU A 72 -9.80 -2.54 -9.63
N ALA A 73 -9.44 -1.55 -10.44
CA ALA A 73 -10.17 -1.27 -11.68
C ALA A 73 -10.10 -2.44 -12.64
N GLU A 74 -8.96 -3.14 -12.66
CA GLU A 74 -8.79 -4.29 -13.56
C GLU A 74 -9.45 -5.56 -13.04
N ASN A 75 -9.67 -5.64 -11.75
CA ASN A 75 -10.12 -6.88 -11.10
C ASN A 75 -11.51 -6.78 -10.51
N THR A 76 -12.27 -5.78 -10.85
CA THR A 76 -13.65 -5.67 -10.38
C THR A 76 -14.64 -5.62 -11.52
#